data_dbe9a58424698cb6a17dec422ef140ea
#
_entry.id   dbe9a58424698cb6a17dec422ef140ea
#
_cell.length_a   1.000
_cell.length_b   1.000
_cell.length_c   1.000
_cell.angle_alpha   90.00
_cell.angle_beta   90.00
_cell.angle_gamma   90.00
#
_symmetry.space_group_name_H-M   'P 1'
#
loop_
_entity.id
_entity.type
_entity.pdbx_description
1 polymer ?
#
loop_
_entity_poly.entity_id
_entity_poly.type
_entity_poly.pdbx_seq_one_letter_code
_entity_poly.pdbx_strand_id
1 'polypeptide(L)'
;MSVTIERLGPEETTLVANRIAEAFTVLEVTYWLVPDASKREAVLAGDFEILVGHAMRHGMVYATADRASVAVWFTSVGEPPPPPADYDVRLAAACGEWTDRFQHLDELFEANHPHPDHHHLAFLATQPSRQGQGLGSALMRQHHAWLDANGMPAYLEASSPRSRDLYARHGYLAGEPFRVPDGTPFWPMWREPVGR
;
A
#
# COMPACT_ATOMS: atom_id res chain seq x y z
N MET A 1 -7.35 22.47 10.90
CA MET A 1 -5.88 22.63 10.76
C MET A 1 -5.44 21.97 9.48
N SER A 2 -4.57 22.63 8.70
CA SER A 2 -4.00 22.02 7.49
C SER A 2 -2.97 20.96 7.91
N VAL A 3 -3.06 19.75 7.32
CA VAL A 3 -2.08 18.69 7.53
C VAL A 3 -0.90 18.97 6.60
N THR A 4 0.29 19.17 7.16
CA THR A 4 1.51 19.29 6.37
C THR A 4 1.93 17.90 5.90
N ILE A 5 2.19 17.76 4.59
CA ILE A 5 2.58 16.51 3.94
C ILE A 5 3.93 16.73 3.27
N GLU A 6 4.81 15.76 3.44
CA GLU A 6 6.17 15.77 2.91
C GLU A 6 6.39 14.56 2.01
N ARG A 7 7.17 14.72 0.96
CA ARG A 7 7.70 13.61 0.17
C ARG A 7 8.96 13.10 0.87
N LEU A 8 9.04 11.78 1.04
CA LEU A 8 10.13 11.14 1.76
C LEU A 8 11.20 10.60 0.81
N GLY A 9 12.43 10.47 1.32
CA GLY A 9 13.58 9.89 0.66
C GLY A 9 14.00 8.54 1.24
N PRO A 10 15.00 7.88 0.63
CA PRO A 10 15.44 6.52 0.99
C PRO A 10 15.87 6.36 2.46
N GLU A 11 16.32 7.44 3.09
CA GLU A 11 16.74 7.47 4.50
C GLU A 11 15.60 7.17 5.48
N GLU A 12 14.34 7.33 5.06
CA GLU A 12 13.17 7.07 5.89
C GLU A 12 12.51 5.69 5.60
N THR A 13 13.13 4.84 4.79
CA THR A 13 12.57 3.53 4.37
C THR A 13 12.14 2.69 5.58
N THR A 14 13.01 2.46 6.54
CA THR A 14 12.72 1.65 7.73
C THR A 14 11.61 2.26 8.59
N LEU A 15 11.59 3.59 8.73
CA LEU A 15 10.50 4.27 9.47
C LEU A 15 9.15 4.02 8.80
N VAL A 16 9.08 4.17 7.48
CA VAL A 16 7.83 3.95 6.71
C VAL A 16 7.39 2.50 6.79
N ALA A 17 8.31 1.54 6.61
CA ALA A 17 8.03 0.11 6.70
C ALA A 17 7.45 -0.27 8.08
N ASN A 18 8.06 0.20 9.16
CA ASN A 18 7.57 -0.02 10.52
C ASN A 18 6.20 0.62 10.75
N ARG A 19 5.93 1.81 10.18
CA ARG A 19 4.62 2.48 10.29
C ARG A 19 3.53 1.67 9.59
N ILE A 20 3.82 1.08 8.44
CA ILE A 20 2.89 0.22 7.71
C ILE A 20 2.66 -1.08 8.51
N ALA A 21 3.72 -1.73 8.98
CA ALA A 21 3.63 -2.95 9.76
C ALA A 21 2.77 -2.76 11.02
N GLU A 22 3.03 -1.73 11.84
CA GLU A 22 2.24 -1.39 13.03
C GLU A 22 0.75 -1.27 12.70
N ALA A 23 0.42 -0.53 11.63
CA ALA A 23 -0.98 -0.29 11.24
C ALA A 23 -1.67 -1.54 10.68
N PHE A 24 -0.93 -2.47 10.07
CA PHE A 24 -1.46 -3.61 9.33
C PHE A 24 -1.53 -4.89 10.16
N THR A 25 -0.89 -4.97 11.32
CA THR A 25 -0.94 -6.17 12.20
C THR A 25 -2.35 -6.66 12.53
N VAL A 26 -3.36 -5.79 12.44
CA VAL A 26 -4.77 -6.07 12.74
C VAL A 26 -5.62 -6.42 11.52
N LEU A 27 -5.05 -6.44 10.32
CA LEU A 27 -5.76 -6.82 9.10
C LEU A 27 -5.91 -8.35 9.02
N GLU A 28 -7.07 -8.82 8.59
CA GLU A 28 -7.37 -10.26 8.52
C GLU A 28 -6.32 -11.04 7.72
N VAL A 29 -5.91 -10.52 6.56
CA VAL A 29 -4.88 -11.16 5.72
C VAL A 29 -3.57 -11.41 6.48
N THR A 30 -3.20 -10.55 7.42
CA THR A 30 -1.94 -10.70 8.15
C THR A 30 -1.97 -11.86 9.14
N TYR A 31 -3.15 -12.29 9.58
CA TYR A 31 -3.31 -13.51 10.38
C TYR A 31 -3.06 -14.77 9.55
N TRP A 32 -3.44 -14.73 8.27
CA TRP A 32 -3.08 -15.79 7.34
C TRP A 32 -1.61 -15.75 6.95
N LEU A 33 -1.05 -14.58 6.65
CA LEU A 33 0.37 -14.44 6.29
C LEU A 33 1.29 -14.91 7.41
N VAL A 34 1.08 -14.41 8.64
CA VAL A 34 1.91 -14.69 9.82
C VAL A 34 1.01 -14.99 11.00
N PRO A 35 0.61 -16.26 11.22
CA PRO A 35 -0.28 -16.66 12.33
C PRO A 35 0.31 -16.37 13.72
N ASP A 36 1.65 -16.43 13.86
CA ASP A 36 2.33 -16.12 15.11
C ASP A 36 2.28 -14.61 15.40
N ALA A 37 1.41 -14.22 16.33
CA ALA A 37 1.21 -12.82 16.71
C ALA A 37 2.48 -12.14 17.25
N SER A 38 3.39 -12.93 17.87
CA SER A 38 4.63 -12.39 18.44
C SER A 38 5.68 -12.02 17.37
N LYS A 39 5.59 -12.62 16.19
CA LYS A 39 6.51 -12.41 15.07
C LYS A 39 5.92 -11.51 13.98
N ARG A 40 4.58 -11.37 13.94
CA ARG A 40 3.84 -10.75 12.83
C ARG A 40 4.36 -9.37 12.46
N GLU A 41 4.47 -8.47 13.42
CA GLU A 41 4.90 -7.09 13.14
C GLU A 41 6.32 -7.04 12.56
N ALA A 42 7.25 -7.79 13.10
CA ALA A 42 8.63 -7.83 12.61
C ALA A 42 8.75 -8.41 11.21
N VAL A 43 8.00 -9.48 10.91
CA VAL A 43 7.98 -10.10 9.57
C VAL A 43 7.37 -9.16 8.55
N LEU A 44 6.23 -8.53 8.87
CA LEU A 44 5.61 -7.53 7.99
C LEU A 44 6.53 -6.33 7.76
N ALA A 45 7.24 -5.85 8.79
CA ALA A 45 8.18 -4.75 8.65
C ALA A 45 9.33 -5.11 7.68
N GLY A 46 9.84 -6.35 7.75
CA GLY A 46 10.88 -6.83 6.84
C GLY A 46 10.43 -6.89 5.38
N ASP A 47 9.23 -7.40 5.12
CA ASP A 47 8.62 -7.39 3.78
C ASP A 47 8.40 -5.96 3.27
N PHE A 48 7.75 -5.10 4.07
CA PHE A 48 7.51 -3.72 3.68
C PHE A 48 8.79 -2.91 3.47
N GLU A 49 9.89 -3.24 4.15
CA GLU A 49 11.18 -2.57 3.91
C GLU A 49 11.71 -2.82 2.48
N ILE A 50 11.44 -4.01 1.91
CA ILE A 50 11.78 -4.32 0.52
C ILE A 50 10.95 -3.46 -0.42
N LEU A 51 9.63 -3.45 -0.25
CA LEU A 51 8.67 -2.77 -1.13
C LEU A 51 8.77 -1.25 -1.01
N VAL A 52 8.88 -0.72 0.21
CA VAL A 52 9.07 0.73 0.44
C VAL A 52 10.42 1.19 -0.11
N GLY A 53 11.50 0.43 0.09
CA GLY A 53 12.80 0.75 -0.48
C GLY A 53 12.79 0.77 -2.02
N HIS A 54 11.95 -0.06 -2.64
CA HIS A 54 11.70 -0.01 -4.08
C HIS A 54 10.90 1.24 -4.47
N ALA A 55 9.83 1.56 -3.74
CA ALA A 55 9.01 2.74 -3.97
C ALA A 55 9.77 4.06 -3.79
N MET A 56 10.73 4.11 -2.87
CA MET A 56 11.61 5.29 -2.69
C MET A 56 12.45 5.60 -3.93
N ARG A 57 12.74 4.58 -4.75
CA ARG A 57 13.53 4.73 -5.99
C ARG A 57 12.67 4.89 -7.25
N HIS A 58 11.54 4.20 -7.31
CA HIS A 58 10.75 4.04 -8.52
C HIS A 58 9.30 4.54 -8.39
N GLY A 59 8.93 5.08 -7.23
CA GLY A 59 7.60 5.56 -6.92
C GLY A 59 7.60 6.87 -6.16
N MET A 60 6.56 7.05 -5.34
CA MET A 60 6.40 8.23 -4.49
C MET A 60 5.94 7.82 -3.11
N VAL A 61 6.67 8.26 -2.09
CA VAL A 61 6.32 8.03 -0.70
C VAL A 61 6.07 9.37 -0.02
N TYR A 62 4.91 9.50 0.60
CA TYR A 62 4.50 10.68 1.34
C TYR A 62 4.20 10.35 2.78
N ALA A 63 4.43 11.31 3.67
CA ALA A 63 4.01 11.22 5.06
C ALA A 63 3.47 12.56 5.56
N THR A 64 2.68 12.50 6.63
CA THR A 64 2.42 13.68 7.46
C THR A 64 3.71 14.11 8.17
N ALA A 65 3.88 15.41 8.45
CA ALA A 65 5.12 15.95 9.04
C ALA A 65 5.51 15.27 10.37
N ASP A 66 4.53 14.79 11.13
CA ASP A 66 4.72 14.02 12.37
C ASP A 66 4.93 12.51 12.14
N ARG A 67 4.99 12.06 10.87
CA ARG A 67 5.13 10.64 10.46
C ARG A 67 4.02 9.71 10.99
N ALA A 68 2.90 10.28 11.42
CA ALA A 68 1.76 9.49 11.93
C ALA A 68 1.01 8.75 10.82
N SER A 69 1.08 9.23 9.58
CA SER A 69 0.44 8.58 8.43
C SER A 69 1.35 8.63 7.21
N VAL A 70 1.35 7.54 6.43
CA VAL A 70 2.18 7.36 5.24
C VAL A 70 1.33 6.85 4.07
N ALA A 71 1.72 7.22 2.85
CA ALA A 71 1.16 6.72 1.59
C ALA A 71 2.28 6.34 0.64
N VAL A 72 2.22 5.14 0.06
CA VAL A 72 3.20 4.61 -0.88
C VAL A 72 2.51 4.40 -2.21
N TRP A 73 3.04 5.05 -3.24
CA TRP A 73 2.52 5.02 -4.60
C TRP A 73 3.56 4.45 -5.57
N PHE A 74 3.12 3.56 -6.45
CA PHE A 74 3.86 3.16 -7.63
C PHE A 74 3.27 3.80 -8.88
N THR A 75 4.08 3.89 -9.93
CA THR A 75 3.65 4.40 -11.22
C THR A 75 3.65 3.24 -12.21
N SER A 76 2.47 2.88 -12.70
CA SER A 76 2.28 1.89 -13.76
C SER A 76 1.96 2.62 -15.06
N VAL A 77 2.96 3.33 -15.60
CA VAL A 77 2.85 4.13 -16.83
C VAL A 77 3.99 3.73 -17.77
N GLY A 78 3.64 3.23 -18.96
CA GLY A 78 4.61 2.74 -19.92
C GLY A 78 5.29 1.45 -19.45
N GLU A 79 6.63 1.37 -19.60
CA GLU A 79 7.38 0.21 -19.16
C GLU A 79 7.51 0.19 -17.62
N PRO A 80 7.09 -0.90 -16.95
CA PRO A 80 7.18 -0.99 -15.50
C PRO A 80 8.65 -0.98 -15.03
N PRO A 81 8.94 -0.43 -13.85
CA PRO A 81 10.29 -0.51 -13.29
C PRO A 81 10.70 -1.97 -13.07
N PRO A 82 12.02 -2.26 -13.07
CA PRO A 82 12.49 -3.61 -12.77
C PRO A 82 12.03 -4.01 -11.36
N PRO A 83 11.85 -5.30 -11.07
CA PRO A 83 11.50 -5.75 -9.72
C PRO A 83 12.58 -5.34 -8.69
N PRO A 84 12.27 -5.34 -7.39
CA PRO A 84 13.27 -5.11 -6.35
C PRO A 84 14.46 -6.05 -6.52
N ALA A 85 15.70 -5.52 -6.41
CA ALA A 85 16.90 -6.34 -6.51
C ALA A 85 16.91 -7.44 -5.44
N ASP A 86 17.27 -8.66 -5.84
CA ASP A 86 17.36 -9.84 -4.97
C ASP A 86 16.06 -10.12 -4.18
N TYR A 87 14.91 -9.84 -4.81
CA TYR A 87 13.60 -9.88 -4.14
C TYR A 87 13.37 -11.20 -3.39
N ASP A 88 13.49 -12.35 -4.07
CA ASP A 88 13.22 -13.67 -3.46
C ASP A 88 14.14 -13.97 -2.28
N VAL A 89 15.41 -13.60 -2.37
CA VAL A 89 16.40 -13.81 -1.30
C VAL A 89 16.06 -12.93 -0.09
N ARG A 90 15.71 -11.69 -0.33
CA ARG A 90 15.34 -10.72 0.72
C ARG A 90 14.03 -11.09 1.37
N LEU A 91 13.04 -11.50 0.57
CA LEU A 91 11.74 -11.97 1.04
C LEU A 91 11.90 -13.21 1.93
N ALA A 92 12.69 -14.20 1.49
CA ALA A 92 12.97 -15.40 2.29
C ALA A 92 13.68 -15.06 3.61
N ALA A 93 14.60 -14.10 3.60
CA ALA A 93 15.27 -13.65 4.81
C ALA A 93 14.33 -12.93 5.79
N ALA A 94 13.38 -12.13 5.27
CA ALA A 94 12.41 -11.38 6.07
C ALA A 94 11.27 -12.26 6.60
N CYS A 95 10.70 -13.12 5.73
CA CYS A 95 9.47 -13.86 6.00
C CYS A 95 9.70 -15.29 6.52
N GLY A 96 10.93 -15.85 6.36
CA GLY A 96 11.31 -17.16 6.88
C GLY A 96 10.33 -18.26 6.47
N GLU A 97 9.78 -18.99 7.43
CA GLU A 97 8.84 -20.09 7.20
C GLU A 97 7.52 -19.70 6.52
N TRP A 98 7.20 -18.42 6.43
CA TRP A 98 5.98 -17.92 5.79
C TRP A 98 6.20 -17.36 4.38
N THR A 99 7.40 -17.44 3.83
CA THR A 99 7.77 -16.90 2.50
C THR A 99 6.78 -17.30 1.40
N ASP A 100 6.39 -18.58 1.34
CA ASP A 100 5.47 -19.09 0.33
C ASP A 100 4.10 -18.38 0.35
N ARG A 101 3.66 -17.89 1.52
CA ARG A 101 2.39 -17.17 1.64
C ARG A 101 2.49 -15.75 1.07
N PHE A 102 3.62 -15.09 1.27
CA PHE A 102 3.88 -13.78 0.68
C PHE A 102 4.01 -13.90 -0.85
N GLN A 103 4.77 -14.87 -1.35
CA GLN A 103 4.86 -15.13 -2.80
C GLN A 103 3.49 -15.41 -3.41
N HIS A 104 2.67 -16.21 -2.74
CA HIS A 104 1.31 -16.47 -3.22
C HIS A 104 0.42 -15.20 -3.21
N LEU A 105 0.60 -14.32 -2.22
CA LEU A 105 -0.09 -13.03 -2.19
C LEU A 105 0.35 -12.14 -3.35
N ASP A 106 1.65 -12.08 -3.65
CA ASP A 106 2.21 -11.34 -4.80
C ASP A 106 1.62 -11.86 -6.13
N GLU A 107 1.55 -13.18 -6.32
CA GLU A 107 0.94 -13.81 -7.50
C GLU A 107 -0.54 -13.41 -7.65
N LEU A 108 -1.28 -13.36 -6.54
CA LEU A 108 -2.68 -12.94 -6.56
C LEU A 108 -2.83 -11.45 -6.93
N PHE A 109 -1.98 -10.58 -6.41
CA PHE A 109 -1.99 -9.17 -6.79
C PHE A 109 -1.61 -8.99 -8.25
N GLU A 110 -0.56 -9.63 -8.73
CA GLU A 110 -0.13 -9.57 -10.14
C GLU A 110 -1.23 -10.05 -11.09
N ALA A 111 -1.88 -11.17 -10.75
CA ALA A 111 -2.97 -11.73 -11.58
C ALA A 111 -4.21 -10.83 -11.66
N ASN A 112 -4.40 -9.92 -10.71
CA ASN A 112 -5.53 -9.00 -10.64
C ASN A 112 -5.15 -7.54 -10.93
N HIS A 113 -3.87 -7.27 -11.22
CA HIS A 113 -3.40 -5.91 -11.50
C HIS A 113 -3.89 -5.42 -12.88
N PRO A 114 -4.43 -4.19 -12.98
CA PRO A 114 -4.92 -3.66 -14.25
C PRO A 114 -3.79 -3.29 -15.21
N HIS A 115 -4.00 -3.49 -16.52
CA HIS A 115 -3.03 -3.16 -17.56
C HIS A 115 -2.99 -1.68 -17.99
N PRO A 116 -4.10 -0.88 -17.95
CA PRO A 116 -4.06 0.51 -18.36
C PRO A 116 -3.13 1.35 -17.49
N ASP A 117 -2.53 2.40 -18.07
CA ASP A 117 -1.68 3.34 -17.34
C ASP A 117 -2.41 3.93 -16.13
N HIS A 118 -1.79 3.87 -14.96
CA HIS A 118 -2.35 4.38 -13.70
C HIS A 118 -1.28 4.62 -12.63
N HIS A 119 -1.68 5.26 -11.53
CA HIS A 119 -0.91 5.26 -10.30
C HIS A 119 -1.52 4.29 -9.28
N HIS A 120 -0.71 3.39 -8.73
CA HIS A 120 -1.12 2.39 -7.76
C HIS A 120 -0.81 2.85 -6.33
N LEU A 121 -1.85 3.04 -5.50
CA LEU A 121 -1.68 3.23 -4.06
C LEU A 121 -1.49 1.88 -3.39
N ALA A 122 -0.23 1.45 -3.24
CA ALA A 122 0.10 0.16 -2.66
C ALA A 122 -0.15 0.13 -1.14
N PHE A 123 0.23 1.19 -0.42
CA PHE A 123 0.05 1.25 1.02
C PHE A 123 -0.47 2.62 1.47
N LEU A 124 -1.49 2.60 2.34
CA LEU A 124 -1.97 3.75 3.09
C LEU A 124 -2.10 3.34 4.55
N ALA A 125 -1.21 3.82 5.38
CA ALA A 125 -1.15 3.46 6.78
C ALA A 125 -1.19 4.67 7.69
N THR A 126 -1.93 4.55 8.79
CA THR A 126 -2.00 5.57 9.84
C THR A 126 -1.80 4.88 11.19
N GLN A 127 -0.92 5.43 12.00
CA GLN A 127 -0.69 4.96 13.37
C GLN A 127 -2.01 4.71 14.09
N PRO A 128 -2.21 3.56 14.76
CA PRO A 128 -3.50 3.19 15.35
C PRO A 128 -4.11 4.28 16.23
N SER A 129 -3.31 4.93 17.10
CA SER A 129 -3.75 6.01 17.99
C SER A 129 -4.14 7.32 17.27
N ARG A 130 -3.81 7.44 15.98
CA ARG A 130 -4.06 8.64 15.16
C ARG A 130 -5.08 8.39 14.04
N GLN A 131 -5.67 7.20 13.98
CA GLN A 131 -6.73 6.88 13.02
C GLN A 131 -8.00 7.70 13.29
N GLY A 132 -8.84 7.86 12.25
CA GLY A 132 -10.08 8.65 12.35
C GLY A 132 -9.89 10.18 12.33
N GLN A 133 -8.65 10.69 12.26
CA GLN A 133 -8.34 12.13 12.24
C GLN A 133 -8.20 12.70 10.81
N GLY A 134 -8.51 11.92 9.79
CA GLY A 134 -8.46 12.36 8.39
C GLY A 134 -7.07 12.44 7.75
N LEU A 135 -6.01 11.92 8.42
CA LEU A 135 -4.63 11.97 7.94
C LEU A 135 -4.44 11.21 6.62
N GLY A 136 -4.91 9.97 6.53
CA GLY A 136 -4.87 9.19 5.29
C GLY A 136 -5.65 9.86 4.15
N SER A 137 -6.82 10.45 4.45
CA SER A 137 -7.58 11.24 3.47
C SER A 137 -6.82 12.47 2.99
N ALA A 138 -6.03 13.11 3.84
CA ALA A 138 -5.19 14.26 3.44
C ALA A 138 -4.09 13.83 2.46
N LEU A 139 -3.41 12.70 2.74
CA LEU A 139 -2.39 12.12 1.85
C LEU A 139 -2.98 11.76 0.47
N MET A 140 -4.14 11.10 0.45
CA MET A 140 -4.81 10.78 -0.83
C MET A 140 -5.17 12.03 -1.61
N ARG A 141 -5.84 13.03 -0.99
CA ARG A 141 -6.24 14.26 -1.68
C ARG A 141 -5.08 15.01 -2.30
N GLN A 142 -3.92 15.05 -1.64
CA GLN A 142 -2.74 15.69 -2.21
C GLN A 142 -2.32 15.03 -3.53
N HIS A 143 -2.23 13.69 -3.55
CA HIS A 143 -1.81 12.97 -4.75
C HIS A 143 -2.91 12.99 -5.82
N HIS A 144 -4.19 12.86 -5.44
CA HIS A 144 -5.32 12.95 -6.36
C HIS A 144 -5.39 14.30 -7.07
N ALA A 145 -5.06 15.41 -6.39
CA ALA A 145 -5.01 16.72 -7.04
C ALA A 145 -3.99 16.77 -8.20
N TRP A 146 -2.86 16.07 -8.05
CA TRP A 146 -1.88 15.94 -9.12
C TRP A 146 -2.40 15.01 -10.23
N LEU A 147 -3.00 13.87 -9.87
CA LEU A 147 -3.59 12.92 -10.84
C LEU A 147 -4.68 13.58 -11.69
N ASP A 148 -5.59 14.32 -11.06
CA ASP A 148 -6.68 15.03 -11.74
C ASP A 148 -6.14 16.10 -12.71
N ALA A 149 -5.10 16.84 -12.29
CA ALA A 149 -4.46 17.85 -13.14
C ALA A 149 -3.75 17.25 -14.36
N ASN A 150 -3.33 15.98 -14.30
CA ASN A 150 -2.61 15.27 -15.36
C ASN A 150 -3.48 14.25 -16.11
N GLY A 151 -4.77 14.14 -15.81
CA GLY A 151 -5.67 13.19 -16.45
C GLY A 151 -5.32 11.73 -16.19
N MET A 152 -4.71 11.44 -15.01
CA MET A 152 -4.17 10.13 -14.68
C MET A 152 -5.08 9.39 -13.71
N PRO A 153 -5.51 8.15 -14.03
CA PRO A 153 -6.30 7.31 -13.12
C PRO A 153 -5.47 6.76 -11.96
N ALA A 154 -6.18 6.27 -10.94
CA ALA A 154 -5.58 5.62 -9.80
C ALA A 154 -6.20 4.26 -9.53
N TYR A 155 -5.38 3.34 -9.03
CA TYR A 155 -5.75 1.99 -8.64
C TYR A 155 -5.29 1.68 -7.21
N LEU A 156 -5.99 0.78 -6.54
CA LEU A 156 -5.61 0.19 -5.26
C LEU A 156 -6.39 -1.12 -5.01
N GLU A 157 -5.93 -1.91 -4.04
CA GLU A 157 -6.68 -3.03 -3.48
C GLU A 157 -7.09 -2.72 -2.04
N ALA A 158 -8.41 -2.68 -1.78
CA ALA A 158 -8.88 -2.50 -0.40
C ALA A 158 -8.87 -3.83 0.34
N SER A 159 -8.20 -3.86 1.50
CA SER A 159 -8.01 -5.06 2.33
C SER A 159 -9.10 -5.28 3.38
N SER A 160 -10.11 -4.44 3.42
CA SER A 160 -11.22 -4.53 4.38
C SER A 160 -12.45 -3.74 3.92
N PRO A 161 -13.67 -4.05 4.40
CA PRO A 161 -14.84 -3.23 4.14
C PRO A 161 -14.65 -1.76 4.57
N ARG A 162 -13.99 -1.53 5.70
CA ARG A 162 -13.71 -0.18 6.21
C ARG A 162 -12.82 0.63 5.26
N SER A 163 -11.75 0.02 4.74
CA SER A 163 -10.86 0.69 3.78
C SER A 163 -11.54 0.88 2.43
N ARG A 164 -12.31 -0.10 1.94
CA ARG A 164 -13.14 0.02 0.73
C ARG A 164 -14.09 1.23 0.82
N ASP A 165 -14.79 1.39 1.94
CA ASP A 165 -15.72 2.50 2.15
C ASP A 165 -14.97 3.85 2.26
N LEU A 166 -13.75 3.87 2.80
CA LEU A 166 -12.89 5.04 2.78
C LEU A 166 -12.55 5.43 1.33
N TYR A 167 -12.07 4.49 0.53
CA TYR A 167 -11.67 4.74 -0.86
C TYR A 167 -12.85 5.12 -1.74
N ALA A 168 -14.03 4.54 -1.52
CA ALA A 168 -15.26 4.94 -2.22
C ALA A 168 -15.59 6.43 -2.00
N ARG A 169 -15.40 6.97 -0.78
CA ARG A 169 -15.56 8.40 -0.50
C ARG A 169 -14.53 9.28 -1.22
N HIS A 170 -13.45 8.70 -1.71
CA HIS A 170 -12.41 9.37 -2.51
C HIS A 170 -12.57 9.13 -4.03
N GLY A 171 -13.73 8.61 -4.47
CA GLY A 171 -14.07 8.44 -5.87
C GLY A 171 -13.62 7.12 -6.50
N TYR A 172 -13.13 6.16 -5.70
CA TYR A 172 -12.81 4.82 -6.20
C TYR A 172 -14.07 3.97 -6.33
N LEU A 173 -14.16 3.22 -7.42
CA LEU A 173 -15.20 2.22 -7.67
C LEU A 173 -14.62 0.84 -7.47
N ALA A 174 -15.28 0.02 -6.64
CA ALA A 174 -14.85 -1.34 -6.37
C ALA A 174 -15.28 -2.29 -7.51
N GLY A 175 -14.34 -3.15 -7.92
CA GLY A 175 -14.59 -4.31 -8.75
C GLY A 175 -14.94 -5.56 -7.92
N GLU A 176 -15.05 -6.71 -8.60
CA GLU A 176 -15.24 -7.99 -7.93
C GLU A 176 -14.03 -8.36 -7.07
N PRO A 177 -14.23 -8.80 -5.83
CA PRO A 177 -13.13 -9.13 -4.97
C PRO A 177 -12.46 -10.46 -5.36
N PHE A 178 -11.14 -10.49 -5.31
CA PHE A 178 -10.38 -11.74 -5.25
C PHE A 178 -10.09 -12.11 -3.79
N ARG A 179 -9.68 -13.37 -3.55
CA ARG A 179 -9.52 -13.87 -2.18
C ARG A 179 -8.21 -14.60 -2.00
N VAL A 180 -7.61 -14.42 -0.84
CA VAL A 180 -6.51 -15.28 -0.38
C VAL A 180 -7.05 -16.65 0.11
N PRO A 181 -6.19 -17.66 0.31
CA PRO A 181 -6.62 -19.03 0.60
C PRO A 181 -7.51 -19.20 1.84
N ASP A 182 -7.41 -18.33 2.83
CA ASP A 182 -8.29 -18.35 4.01
C ASP A 182 -9.67 -17.74 3.78
N GLY A 183 -9.90 -17.20 2.57
CA GLY A 183 -11.14 -16.55 2.18
C GLY A 183 -11.19 -15.04 2.38
N THR A 184 -10.16 -14.43 2.97
CA THR A 184 -10.07 -12.98 3.16
C THR A 184 -10.12 -12.26 1.81
N PRO A 185 -11.03 -11.30 1.60
CA PRO A 185 -11.20 -10.62 0.34
C PRO A 185 -10.29 -9.42 0.18
N PHE A 186 -9.88 -9.17 -1.07
CA PHE A 186 -9.35 -7.90 -1.53
C PHE A 186 -10.25 -7.36 -2.65
N TRP A 187 -10.57 -6.07 -2.60
CA TRP A 187 -11.35 -5.39 -3.63
C TRP A 187 -10.43 -4.55 -4.50
N PRO A 188 -10.20 -4.93 -5.79
CA PRO A 188 -9.58 -4.03 -6.74
C PRO A 188 -10.48 -2.81 -6.92
N MET A 189 -9.91 -1.61 -6.83
CA MET A 189 -10.68 -0.38 -6.92
C MET A 189 -10.01 0.60 -7.87
N TRP A 190 -10.81 1.21 -8.73
CA TRP A 190 -10.36 2.13 -9.77
C TRP A 190 -10.96 3.51 -9.58
N ARG A 191 -10.15 4.55 -9.82
CA ARG A 191 -10.58 5.95 -9.79
C ARG A 191 -10.20 6.63 -11.09
N GLU A 192 -11.19 7.15 -11.80
CA GLU A 192 -10.95 8.04 -12.94
C GLU A 192 -10.55 9.44 -12.45
N PRO A 193 -9.69 10.16 -13.19
CA PRO A 193 -9.39 11.54 -12.87
C PRO A 193 -10.66 12.40 -12.99
N VAL A 194 -10.83 13.33 -12.06
CA VAL A 194 -11.94 14.28 -12.12
C VAL A 194 -11.56 15.35 -13.16
N GLY A 195 -12.28 15.39 -14.28
CA GLY A 195 -12.09 16.42 -15.31
C GLY A 195 -12.32 17.83 -14.77
N ARG A 196 -11.58 18.80 -15.32
CA ARG A 196 -11.85 20.22 -15.11
C ARG A 196 -13.11 20.65 -15.85
#